data_bb3735257891996a0bdfd3544d3fa8c7
#
_entry.id   bb3735257891996a0bdfd3544d3fa8c7
#
_cell.length_a   1.000
_cell.length_b   1.000
_cell.length_c   1.000
_cell.angle_alpha   90.00
_cell.angle_beta   90.00
_cell.angle_gamma   90.00
#
_symmetry.space_group_name_H-M   'P 1'
#
loop_
_entity.id
_entity.type
_entity.pdbx_description
1 polymer ?
#
loop_
_entity_poly.entity_id
_entity_poly.type
_entity_poly.pdbx_seq_one_letter_code
_entity_poly.pdbx_strand_id
1 'polypeptide(L)'
;MNYEESRAYIRTAELKKGIVLGLENMRELMRRLGDPQDELKYVHVAGTNGKGSVIAYLYSALSGAGYRVGRYISPAVYSYRERMEVNGEPVSREKFAAYVTRIAKVIDEIVKEGKPHPSVFEIETAVAFLYFQDEKCDLVLMEVGMGGDLDATNIIRTTVLSILVSISMDHTAFLGNTLGEIAEKKAGIIKPDSHMVTVKQQPEAEAVIRRVCEEQNVPYEEADRDSAEVLEASITGQIFLYKGEKYAISLAGAYQKENAVAALRALEILNEQGYPTTLVQRQDGLKRTTWPGRFALLGTEPDFVVDGAHNPAAADMLAASIERYFKGKRIIYIMGMFRDKDYRKVIRKTEKYADTILTIAAPDNPRALTPQELADAVREFHSDVRPFDNIESAVAEAYHLAGKEDVIIAFGSLAFLGDLTEIIRKHNGGNQ
;
A
#
# COMPACT_ATOMS: atom_id res chain seq x y z
N MET A 1 -12.32 -11.44 24.59
CA MET A 1 -13.00 -10.40 23.79
C MET A 1 -13.61 -11.03 22.55
N ASN A 2 -14.77 -10.56 22.09
CA ASN A 2 -15.25 -10.82 20.74
C ASN A 2 -14.56 -9.87 19.73
N TYR A 3 -14.93 -9.95 18.43
CA TYR A 3 -14.29 -9.15 17.39
C TYR A 3 -14.51 -7.64 17.58
N GLU A 4 -15.72 -7.20 17.90
CA GLU A 4 -16.03 -5.77 18.07
C GLU A 4 -15.37 -5.20 19.33
N GLU A 5 -15.32 -5.96 20.42
CA GLU A 5 -14.57 -5.59 21.63
C GLU A 5 -13.06 -5.48 21.34
N SER A 6 -12.51 -6.37 20.52
CA SER A 6 -11.12 -6.34 20.11
C SER A 6 -10.79 -5.12 19.24
N ARG A 7 -11.70 -4.76 18.34
CA ARG A 7 -11.60 -3.53 17.55
C ARG A 7 -11.67 -2.27 18.42
N ALA A 8 -12.57 -2.27 19.40
CA ALA A 8 -12.68 -1.18 20.36
C ALA A 8 -11.41 -1.04 21.22
N TYR A 9 -10.84 -2.17 21.69
CA TYR A 9 -9.58 -2.18 22.43
C TYR A 9 -8.44 -1.53 21.64
N ILE A 10 -8.25 -1.91 20.38
CA ILE A 10 -7.21 -1.33 19.52
C ILE A 10 -7.45 0.17 19.32
N ARG A 11 -8.69 0.61 19.07
CA ARG A 11 -9.02 2.05 18.96
C ARG A 11 -8.70 2.85 20.22
N THR A 12 -8.86 2.27 21.42
CA THR A 12 -8.48 2.97 22.65
C THR A 12 -6.97 3.16 22.80
N ALA A 13 -6.15 2.30 22.20
CA ALA A 13 -4.71 2.48 22.14
C ALA A 13 -4.30 3.69 21.26
N GLU A 14 -5.05 3.98 20.21
CA GLU A 14 -4.86 5.15 19.33
C GLU A 14 -5.00 6.48 20.11
N LEU A 15 -5.97 6.55 21.02
CA LEU A 15 -6.22 7.73 21.85
C LEU A 15 -5.12 7.97 22.90
N LYS A 16 -4.34 6.95 23.24
CA LYS A 16 -3.31 7.03 24.29
C LYS A 16 -1.94 7.48 23.78
N LYS A 17 -1.61 7.16 22.54
CA LYS A 17 -0.32 7.52 21.91
C LYS A 17 -0.48 7.67 20.39
N GLY A 18 0.09 8.73 19.85
CA GLY A 18 0.27 8.90 18.41
C GLY A 18 1.31 7.92 17.83
N ILE A 19 1.91 8.28 16.68
CA ILE A 19 3.00 7.49 16.05
C ILE A 19 4.19 7.44 17.02
N VAL A 20 4.59 6.23 17.41
CA VAL A 20 5.78 5.98 18.23
C VAL A 20 6.75 5.18 17.37
N LEU A 21 7.91 5.76 17.06
CA LEU A 21 9.00 5.08 16.38
C LEU A 21 9.94 4.47 17.43
N GLY A 22 10.39 3.25 17.17
CA GLY A 22 11.28 2.50 18.05
C GLY A 22 10.88 1.03 18.09
N LEU A 23 11.85 0.15 18.38
CA LEU A 23 11.63 -1.30 18.37
C LEU A 23 11.49 -1.90 19.78
N GLU A 24 11.77 -1.14 20.83
CA GLU A 24 11.85 -1.65 22.20
C GLU A 24 10.52 -2.21 22.68
N ASN A 25 9.42 -1.46 22.47
CA ASN A 25 8.09 -1.89 22.87
C ASN A 25 7.65 -3.14 22.12
N MET A 26 7.90 -3.15 20.80
CA MET A 26 7.55 -4.30 19.96
C MET A 26 8.37 -5.54 20.36
N ARG A 27 9.67 -5.41 20.60
CA ARG A 27 10.52 -6.50 21.07
C ARG A 27 10.07 -7.05 22.41
N GLU A 28 9.74 -6.18 23.38
CA GLU A 28 9.25 -6.61 24.69
C GLU A 28 7.92 -7.34 24.59
N LEU A 29 6.99 -6.82 23.76
CA LEU A 29 5.70 -7.47 23.51
C LEU A 29 5.89 -8.86 22.91
N MET A 30 6.70 -8.98 21.86
CA MET A 30 6.88 -10.25 21.16
C MET A 30 7.65 -11.25 21.98
N ARG A 31 8.66 -10.86 22.73
CA ARG A 31 9.37 -11.70 23.68
C ARG A 31 8.42 -12.38 24.70
N ARG A 32 7.45 -11.64 25.22
CA ARG A 32 6.44 -12.20 26.13
C ARG A 32 5.42 -13.08 25.43
N LEU A 33 5.24 -12.91 24.13
CA LEU A 33 4.40 -13.77 23.30
C LEU A 33 5.13 -15.00 22.77
N GLY A 34 6.44 -15.14 23.03
CA GLY A 34 7.26 -16.30 22.65
C GLY A 34 7.98 -16.15 21.31
N ASP A 35 8.19 -14.89 20.85
CA ASP A 35 8.92 -14.55 19.62
C ASP A 35 8.46 -15.31 18.35
N PRO A 36 7.14 -15.40 18.07
CA PRO A 36 6.60 -16.14 16.93
C PRO A 36 7.18 -15.68 15.58
N GLN A 37 7.62 -14.43 15.47
CA GLN A 37 8.24 -13.88 14.26
C GLN A 37 9.57 -14.58 13.89
N ASP A 38 10.27 -15.17 14.83
CA ASP A 38 11.58 -15.81 14.57
C ASP A 38 11.42 -17.21 13.93
N GLU A 39 10.21 -17.79 13.92
CA GLU A 39 9.91 -19.09 13.27
C GLU A 39 9.51 -18.95 11.79
N LEU A 40 9.31 -17.74 11.30
CA LEU A 40 8.82 -17.44 9.94
C LEU A 40 9.95 -16.94 9.02
N LYS A 41 9.72 -16.98 7.73
CA LYS A 41 10.59 -16.39 6.70
C LYS A 41 9.88 -15.22 6.02
N TYR A 42 10.64 -14.18 5.65
CA TYR A 42 10.04 -12.92 5.20
C TYR A 42 10.61 -12.41 3.88
N VAL A 43 9.72 -11.87 3.06
CA VAL A 43 10.03 -10.81 2.09
C VAL A 43 9.58 -9.50 2.71
N HIS A 44 10.50 -8.60 2.98
CA HIS A 44 10.23 -7.34 3.65
C HIS A 44 10.26 -6.18 2.64
N VAL A 45 9.17 -5.42 2.54
CA VAL A 45 8.99 -4.43 1.46
C VAL A 45 8.86 -3.03 2.04
N ALA A 46 9.79 -2.13 1.70
CA ALA A 46 9.76 -0.72 2.03
C ALA A 46 9.80 0.16 0.78
N GLY A 47 9.53 1.43 0.94
CA GLY A 47 9.50 2.44 -0.12
C GLY A 47 8.40 3.47 0.13
N THR A 48 8.23 4.40 -0.79
CA THR A 48 7.16 5.40 -0.70
C THR A 48 5.92 4.90 -1.43
N ASN A 49 6.00 4.65 -2.73
CA ASN A 49 4.90 4.19 -3.57
C ASN A 49 5.25 2.84 -4.21
N GLY A 50 4.25 1.95 -4.38
CA GLY A 50 4.42 0.66 -5.06
C GLY A 50 4.52 -0.56 -4.14
N LYS A 51 4.75 -0.42 -2.82
CA LYS A 51 4.88 -1.52 -1.86
C LYS A 51 3.77 -2.57 -2.01
N GLY A 52 2.53 -2.16 -1.81
CA GLY A 52 1.39 -3.05 -1.87
C GLY A 52 1.18 -3.69 -3.26
N SER A 53 1.50 -2.98 -4.38
CA SER A 53 1.41 -3.56 -5.72
C SER A 53 2.45 -4.67 -5.94
N VAL A 54 3.70 -4.45 -5.50
CA VAL A 54 4.75 -5.49 -5.59
C VAL A 54 4.37 -6.69 -4.72
N ILE A 55 3.90 -6.46 -3.49
CA ILE A 55 3.40 -7.52 -2.62
C ILE A 55 2.24 -8.29 -3.28
N ALA A 56 1.29 -7.61 -3.92
CA ALA A 56 0.15 -8.25 -4.57
C ALA A 56 0.59 -9.17 -5.71
N TYR A 57 1.54 -8.76 -6.55
CA TYR A 57 2.12 -9.61 -7.60
C TYR A 57 2.83 -10.84 -7.03
N LEU A 58 3.69 -10.65 -6.03
CA LEU A 58 4.40 -11.75 -5.36
C LEU A 58 3.43 -12.72 -4.72
N TYR A 59 2.44 -12.19 -3.99
CA TYR A 59 1.43 -12.98 -3.31
C TYR A 59 0.65 -13.87 -4.27
N SER A 60 0.18 -13.29 -5.38
CA SER A 60 -0.56 -14.03 -6.41
C SER A 60 0.29 -15.12 -7.06
N ALA A 61 1.56 -14.83 -7.38
CA ALA A 61 2.45 -15.80 -8.02
C ALA A 61 2.84 -16.94 -7.07
N LEU A 62 3.24 -16.63 -5.83
CA LEU A 62 3.68 -17.62 -4.85
C LEU A 62 2.53 -18.48 -4.34
N SER A 63 1.36 -17.88 -4.04
CA SER A 63 0.17 -18.66 -3.68
C SER A 63 -0.29 -19.56 -4.83
N GLY A 64 -0.22 -19.07 -6.08
CA GLY A 64 -0.49 -19.86 -7.29
C GLY A 64 0.53 -20.98 -7.53
N ALA A 65 1.72 -20.88 -6.97
CA ALA A 65 2.74 -21.93 -7.00
C ALA A 65 2.55 -22.99 -5.91
N GLY A 66 1.57 -22.81 -5.01
CA GLY A 66 1.22 -23.78 -3.96
C GLY A 66 1.84 -23.48 -2.59
N TYR A 67 2.56 -22.38 -2.43
CA TYR A 67 3.08 -21.96 -1.12
C TYR A 67 1.96 -21.44 -0.23
N ARG A 68 2.12 -21.65 1.09
CA ARG A 68 1.29 -21.04 2.11
C ARG A 68 1.86 -19.66 2.43
N VAL A 69 1.32 -18.62 1.78
CA VAL A 69 1.86 -17.27 1.83
C VAL A 69 1.04 -16.41 2.78
N GLY A 70 1.69 -15.85 3.80
CA GLY A 70 1.14 -14.77 4.61
C GLY A 70 1.34 -13.41 3.93
N ARG A 71 0.34 -12.51 4.03
CA ARG A 71 0.43 -11.13 3.56
C ARG A 71 0.03 -10.16 4.66
N TYR A 72 0.92 -9.22 4.98
CA TYR A 72 0.66 -8.09 5.86
C TYR A 72 0.79 -6.78 5.11
N ILE A 73 -0.28 -5.97 5.10
CA ILE A 73 -0.37 -4.72 4.35
C ILE A 73 -0.99 -3.60 5.19
N SER A 74 -0.67 -2.34 4.85
CA SER A 74 -1.27 -1.17 5.47
C SER A 74 -1.27 0.06 4.53
N PRO A 75 -2.36 0.88 4.56
CA PRO A 75 -3.62 0.64 5.26
C PRO A 75 -4.52 -0.38 4.55
N ALA A 76 -5.57 -0.83 5.22
CA ALA A 76 -6.69 -1.54 4.61
C ALA A 76 -7.57 -0.57 3.80
N VAL A 77 -8.22 -1.07 2.74
CA VAL A 77 -9.15 -0.29 1.89
C VAL A 77 -10.60 -0.67 2.16
N TYR A 78 -10.95 -1.97 2.13
CA TYR A 78 -12.32 -2.45 2.25
C TYR A 78 -12.64 -3.07 3.61
N SER A 79 -11.75 -3.88 4.12
CA SER A 79 -11.94 -4.57 5.38
C SER A 79 -10.69 -4.51 6.23
N TYR A 80 -10.86 -4.16 7.49
CA TYR A 80 -9.73 -4.13 8.42
C TYR A 80 -8.92 -5.44 8.46
N ARG A 81 -9.60 -6.58 8.26
CA ARG A 81 -8.98 -7.91 8.31
C ARG A 81 -8.11 -8.23 7.08
N GLU A 82 -8.29 -7.49 5.95
CA GLU A 82 -7.44 -7.67 4.76
C GLU A 82 -5.98 -7.28 4.98
N ARG A 83 -5.68 -6.61 6.11
CA ARG A 83 -4.30 -6.32 6.53
C ARG A 83 -3.49 -7.60 6.76
N MET A 84 -4.16 -8.70 7.14
CA MET A 84 -3.56 -9.99 7.51
C MET A 84 -4.32 -11.11 6.80
N GLU A 85 -3.69 -11.70 5.81
CA GLU A 85 -4.31 -12.67 4.92
C GLU A 85 -3.36 -13.83 4.65
N VAL A 86 -3.90 -15.04 4.50
CA VAL A 86 -3.16 -16.24 4.07
C VAL A 86 -3.89 -16.87 2.89
N ASN A 87 -3.24 -16.93 1.73
CA ASN A 87 -3.75 -17.55 0.50
C ASN A 87 -5.17 -17.12 0.10
N GLY A 88 -5.47 -15.80 0.20
CA GLY A 88 -6.76 -15.22 -0.20
C GLY A 88 -7.78 -15.13 0.94
N GLU A 89 -7.48 -15.72 2.10
CA GLU A 89 -8.40 -15.70 3.24
C GLU A 89 -7.92 -14.72 4.32
N PRO A 90 -8.65 -13.62 4.57
CA PRO A 90 -8.36 -12.71 5.69
C PRO A 90 -8.51 -13.43 7.03
N VAL A 91 -7.73 -13.02 8.02
CA VAL A 91 -7.85 -13.55 9.40
C VAL A 91 -9.32 -13.57 9.84
N SER A 92 -9.80 -14.70 10.39
CA SER A 92 -11.20 -14.80 10.83
C SER A 92 -11.48 -13.88 12.03
N ARG A 93 -12.74 -13.48 12.23
CA ARG A 93 -13.12 -12.63 13.37
C ARG A 93 -12.77 -13.30 14.70
N GLU A 94 -12.96 -14.60 14.78
CA GLU A 94 -12.70 -15.41 15.97
C GLU A 94 -11.20 -15.48 16.28
N LYS A 95 -10.37 -15.80 15.29
CA LYS A 95 -8.90 -15.83 15.43
C LYS A 95 -8.36 -14.45 15.80
N PHE A 96 -8.80 -13.41 15.08
CA PHE A 96 -8.42 -12.02 15.40
C PHE A 96 -8.71 -11.67 16.85
N ALA A 97 -9.94 -11.98 17.33
CA ALA A 97 -10.35 -11.71 18.70
C ALA A 97 -9.52 -12.50 19.73
N ALA A 98 -9.19 -13.76 19.42
CA ALA A 98 -8.36 -14.60 20.28
C ALA A 98 -6.94 -14.02 20.42
N TYR A 99 -6.31 -13.60 19.31
CA TYR A 99 -4.97 -12.98 19.35
C TYR A 99 -4.98 -11.66 20.09
N VAL A 100 -5.93 -10.77 19.82
CA VAL A 100 -6.03 -9.49 20.54
C VAL A 100 -6.26 -9.72 22.04
N THR A 101 -7.07 -10.71 22.41
CA THR A 101 -7.29 -11.06 23.83
C THR A 101 -6.00 -11.54 24.51
N ARG A 102 -5.18 -12.36 23.80
CA ARG A 102 -3.89 -12.82 24.30
C ARG A 102 -2.91 -11.65 24.45
N ILE A 103 -2.82 -10.79 23.44
CA ILE A 103 -1.96 -9.60 23.42
C ILE A 103 -2.35 -8.64 24.53
N ALA A 104 -3.64 -8.37 24.74
CA ALA A 104 -4.12 -7.45 25.76
C ALA A 104 -3.68 -7.87 27.17
N LYS A 105 -3.71 -9.17 27.50
CA LYS A 105 -3.21 -9.66 28.79
C LYS A 105 -1.73 -9.34 29.00
N VAL A 106 -0.92 -9.56 27.95
CA VAL A 106 0.51 -9.23 27.99
C VAL A 106 0.75 -7.74 28.13
N ILE A 107 -0.04 -6.90 27.43
CA ILE A 107 0.02 -5.44 27.53
C ILE A 107 -0.32 -4.98 28.96
N ASP A 108 -1.33 -5.57 29.59
CA ASP A 108 -1.69 -5.26 30.99
C ASP A 108 -0.53 -5.52 31.96
N GLU A 109 0.26 -6.59 31.73
CA GLU A 109 1.46 -6.88 32.53
C GLU A 109 2.56 -5.83 32.25
N ILE A 110 2.84 -5.53 30.98
CA ILE A 110 3.82 -4.52 30.57
C ILE A 110 3.53 -3.16 31.23
N VAL A 111 2.26 -2.74 31.19
CA VAL A 111 1.82 -1.44 31.75
C VAL A 111 1.89 -1.45 33.27
N LYS A 112 1.53 -2.56 33.95
CA LYS A 112 1.66 -2.70 35.43
C LYS A 112 3.12 -2.59 35.89
N GLU A 113 4.06 -2.99 35.05
CA GLU A 113 5.51 -2.81 35.33
C GLU A 113 6.01 -1.39 35.04
N GLY A 114 5.13 -0.46 34.66
CA GLY A 114 5.48 0.93 34.36
C GLY A 114 6.09 1.14 32.98
N LYS A 115 6.07 0.13 32.12
CA LYS A 115 6.55 0.22 30.72
C LYS A 115 5.49 0.86 29.81
N PRO A 116 5.90 1.44 28.67
CA PRO A 116 4.97 2.09 27.76
C PRO A 116 3.96 1.10 27.15
N HIS A 117 2.71 1.54 26.97
CA HIS A 117 1.70 0.81 26.24
C HIS A 117 2.10 0.73 24.74
N PRO A 118 2.06 -0.44 24.09
CA PRO A 118 2.27 -0.55 22.64
C PRO A 118 1.29 0.31 21.83
N SER A 119 1.74 0.79 20.68
CA SER A 119 0.93 1.53 19.72
C SER A 119 -0.05 0.60 18.98
N VAL A 120 -1.03 1.19 18.29
CA VAL A 120 -1.97 0.44 17.43
C VAL A 120 -1.23 -0.42 16.42
N PHE A 121 -0.23 0.15 15.72
CA PHE A 121 0.51 -0.57 14.70
C PHE A 121 1.34 -1.73 15.27
N GLU A 122 1.92 -1.57 16.47
CA GLU A 122 2.61 -2.66 17.17
C GLU A 122 1.66 -3.80 17.57
N ILE A 123 0.45 -3.48 18.04
CA ILE A 123 -0.58 -4.48 18.35
C ILE A 123 -1.01 -5.23 17.09
N GLU A 124 -1.29 -4.52 15.99
CA GLU A 124 -1.67 -5.11 14.72
C GLU A 124 -0.57 -6.00 14.14
N THR A 125 0.68 -5.56 14.23
CA THR A 125 1.85 -6.34 13.78
C THR A 125 2.03 -7.60 14.63
N ALA A 126 1.80 -7.52 15.94
CA ALA A 126 1.82 -8.70 16.83
C ALA A 126 0.71 -9.71 16.50
N VAL A 127 -0.51 -9.23 16.18
CA VAL A 127 -1.59 -10.12 15.68
C VAL A 127 -1.16 -10.83 14.40
N ALA A 128 -0.53 -10.10 13.45
CA ALA A 128 -0.06 -10.68 12.19
C ALA A 128 0.97 -11.80 12.42
N PHE A 129 1.96 -11.58 13.28
CA PHE A 129 2.97 -12.60 13.57
C PHE A 129 2.37 -13.86 14.20
N LEU A 130 1.46 -13.73 15.19
CA LEU A 130 0.76 -14.86 15.79
C LEU A 130 -0.10 -15.60 14.74
N TYR A 131 -0.80 -14.87 13.89
CA TYR A 131 -1.63 -15.45 12.85
C TYR A 131 -0.82 -16.24 11.83
N PHE A 132 0.27 -15.68 11.31
CA PHE A 132 1.10 -16.36 10.32
C PHE A 132 1.84 -17.55 10.86
N GLN A 133 2.26 -17.53 12.15
CA GLN A 133 2.82 -18.68 12.83
C GLN A 133 1.78 -19.80 12.96
N ASP A 134 0.59 -19.51 13.47
CA ASP A 134 -0.50 -20.49 13.62
C ASP A 134 -0.91 -21.10 12.27
N GLU A 135 -0.89 -20.28 11.20
CA GLU A 135 -1.16 -20.74 9.84
C GLU A 135 0.03 -21.48 9.21
N LYS A 136 1.18 -21.56 9.86
CA LYS A 136 2.39 -22.22 9.37
C LYS A 136 2.76 -21.73 7.96
N CYS A 137 2.85 -20.41 7.77
CA CYS A 137 3.21 -19.82 6.49
C CYS A 137 4.63 -20.24 6.08
N ASP A 138 4.78 -20.69 4.82
CA ASP A 138 6.10 -20.95 4.23
C ASP A 138 6.89 -19.65 4.03
N LEU A 139 6.19 -18.58 3.70
CA LEU A 139 6.75 -17.25 3.45
C LEU A 139 5.74 -16.17 3.83
N VAL A 140 6.22 -15.07 4.42
CA VAL A 140 5.40 -13.90 4.75
C VAL A 140 5.86 -12.70 3.95
N LEU A 141 4.95 -12.07 3.22
CA LEU A 141 5.15 -10.80 2.53
C LEU A 141 4.75 -9.66 3.48
N MET A 142 5.73 -8.93 3.98
CA MET A 142 5.54 -7.93 5.04
C MET A 142 5.73 -6.52 4.51
N GLU A 143 4.66 -5.71 4.48
CA GLU A 143 4.74 -4.29 4.16
C GLU A 143 5.18 -3.47 5.37
N VAL A 144 6.20 -2.64 5.20
CA VAL A 144 6.60 -1.61 6.17
C VAL A 144 5.51 -0.55 6.28
N GLY A 145 5.10 -0.21 7.48
CA GLY A 145 4.11 0.85 7.72
C GLY A 145 4.67 2.23 7.43
N MET A 146 5.80 2.58 8.06
CA MET A 146 6.46 3.86 7.87
C MET A 146 7.98 3.77 8.12
N GLY A 147 8.77 4.37 7.21
CA GLY A 147 10.23 4.34 7.31
C GLY A 147 10.76 2.96 6.95
N GLY A 148 11.32 2.26 7.91
CA GLY A 148 11.89 0.93 7.80
C GLY A 148 12.67 0.54 9.04
N ASP A 149 13.74 1.26 9.36
CA ASP A 149 14.69 0.95 10.45
C ASP A 149 14.01 0.79 11.83
N LEU A 150 13.07 1.67 12.15
CA LEU A 150 12.34 1.73 13.43
C LEU A 150 10.87 1.32 13.30
N ASP A 151 10.47 0.75 12.15
CA ASP A 151 9.12 0.24 11.95
C ASP A 151 8.89 -1.05 12.77
N ALA A 152 7.71 -1.23 13.36
CA ALA A 152 7.40 -2.39 14.17
C ALA A 152 7.62 -3.73 13.42
N THR A 153 7.47 -3.74 12.10
CA THR A 153 7.74 -4.92 11.28
C THR A 153 9.23 -5.30 11.26
N ASN A 154 10.14 -4.36 11.56
CA ASN A 154 11.59 -4.55 11.42
C ASN A 154 12.26 -5.28 12.61
N ILE A 155 11.48 -5.82 13.54
CA ILE A 155 12.02 -6.74 14.56
C ILE A 155 12.40 -8.10 13.99
N ILE A 156 11.93 -8.46 12.78
CA ILE A 156 12.20 -9.72 12.10
C ILE A 156 13.69 -9.88 11.80
N ARG A 157 14.20 -11.11 11.92
CA ARG A 157 15.62 -11.49 11.72
C ARG A 157 15.82 -12.47 10.58
N THR A 158 14.76 -13.12 10.13
CA THR A 158 14.76 -14.20 9.15
C THR A 158 14.30 -13.72 7.76
N THR A 159 14.66 -12.49 7.40
CA THR A 159 14.39 -11.91 6.09
C THR A 159 15.21 -12.61 5.01
N VAL A 160 14.55 -13.21 4.02
CA VAL A 160 15.20 -13.82 2.86
C VAL A 160 15.41 -12.84 1.72
N LEU A 161 14.53 -11.83 1.61
CA LEU A 161 14.62 -10.81 0.59
C LEU A 161 14.06 -9.48 1.11
N SER A 162 14.83 -8.41 0.98
CA SER A 162 14.39 -7.03 1.17
C SER A 162 14.07 -6.39 -0.17
N ILE A 163 12.93 -5.69 -0.28
CA ILE A 163 12.54 -4.98 -1.49
C ILE A 163 12.39 -3.50 -1.18
N LEU A 164 13.13 -2.65 -1.89
CA LEU A 164 13.01 -1.20 -1.84
C LEU A 164 12.35 -0.68 -3.12
N VAL A 165 11.04 -0.42 -3.05
CA VAL A 165 10.32 0.22 -4.16
C VAL A 165 10.65 1.72 -4.23
N SER A 166 9.99 2.50 -5.09
CA SER A 166 10.33 3.91 -5.29
C SER A 166 10.39 4.71 -3.98
N ILE A 167 11.46 5.49 -3.82
CA ILE A 167 11.67 6.41 -2.69
C ILE A 167 11.45 7.84 -3.19
N SER A 168 10.60 8.58 -2.49
CA SER A 168 10.29 9.98 -2.75
C SER A 168 9.98 10.71 -1.46
N MET A 169 9.90 12.05 -1.54
CA MET A 169 9.54 12.88 -0.39
C MET A 169 8.14 12.56 0.09
N ASP A 170 8.04 11.98 1.27
CA ASP A 170 6.79 11.72 2.01
C ASP A 170 7.13 11.55 3.49
N HIS A 171 6.16 11.78 4.38
CA HIS A 171 6.34 11.69 5.83
C HIS A 171 7.54 12.46 6.38
N THR A 172 7.83 13.62 5.80
CA THR A 172 9.04 14.41 6.12
C THR A 172 9.16 14.80 7.59
N ALA A 173 8.05 14.96 8.29
CA ALA A 173 8.05 15.22 9.74
C ALA A 173 8.67 14.09 10.59
N PHE A 174 8.79 12.86 10.04
CA PHE A 174 9.29 11.68 10.75
C PHE A 174 10.55 11.09 10.11
N LEU A 175 10.66 11.15 8.76
CA LEU A 175 11.70 10.42 8.04
C LEU A 175 12.86 11.30 7.61
N GLY A 176 12.72 12.62 7.66
CA GLY A 176 13.76 13.57 7.26
C GLY A 176 13.34 14.47 6.10
N ASN A 177 14.19 15.45 5.81
CA ASN A 177 13.91 16.53 4.85
C ASN A 177 14.64 16.36 3.52
N THR A 178 15.43 15.28 3.36
CA THR A 178 16.16 14.92 2.16
C THR A 178 15.82 13.50 1.70
N LEU A 179 16.04 13.20 0.43
CA LEU A 179 15.88 11.83 -0.08
C LEU A 179 16.86 10.85 0.55
N GLY A 180 18.06 11.30 0.88
CA GLY A 180 19.07 10.51 1.54
C GLY A 180 18.64 10.08 2.95
N GLU A 181 18.10 11.02 3.76
CA GLU A 181 17.57 10.70 5.10
C GLU A 181 16.42 9.70 5.03
N ILE A 182 15.50 9.89 4.08
CA ILE A 182 14.36 8.97 3.88
C ILE A 182 14.86 7.60 3.40
N ALA A 183 15.85 7.56 2.50
CA ALA A 183 16.44 6.33 2.00
C ALA A 183 17.17 5.56 3.11
N GLU A 184 17.88 6.26 4.01
CA GLU A 184 18.55 5.68 5.18
C GLU A 184 17.55 4.91 6.05
N LYS A 185 16.43 5.57 6.40
CA LYS A 185 15.36 4.95 7.18
C LYS A 185 14.78 3.71 6.52
N LYS A 186 14.57 3.77 5.19
CA LYS A 186 14.00 2.66 4.43
C LYS A 186 14.99 1.51 4.21
N ALA A 187 16.25 1.82 3.97
CA ALA A 187 17.31 0.83 3.80
C ALA A 187 17.60 0.03 5.09
N GLY A 188 17.17 0.53 6.26
CA GLY A 188 17.25 -0.19 7.53
C GLY A 188 16.52 -1.55 7.59
N ILE A 189 15.74 -1.91 6.55
CA ILE A 189 15.15 -3.25 6.40
C ILE A 189 16.12 -4.27 5.80
N ILE A 190 17.24 -3.83 5.20
CA ILE A 190 18.25 -4.72 4.62
C ILE A 190 18.96 -5.44 5.76
N LYS A 191 18.95 -6.76 5.73
CA LYS A 191 19.53 -7.61 6.77
C LYS A 191 20.75 -8.37 6.23
N PRO A 192 21.78 -8.60 7.06
CA PRO A 192 22.87 -9.49 6.67
C PRO A 192 22.35 -10.88 6.30
N ASP A 193 23.10 -11.58 5.46
CA ASP A 193 22.77 -12.94 4.98
C ASP A 193 21.42 -13.04 4.25
N SER A 194 20.91 -11.89 3.70
CA SER A 194 19.71 -11.81 2.90
C SER A 194 20.01 -11.35 1.48
N HIS A 195 18.98 -11.21 0.67
CA HIS A 195 19.05 -10.57 -0.65
C HIS A 195 18.33 -9.21 -0.63
N MET A 196 18.68 -8.34 -1.58
CA MET A 196 17.98 -7.07 -1.75
C MET A 196 17.70 -6.81 -3.23
N VAL A 197 16.50 -6.31 -3.52
CA VAL A 197 16.16 -5.77 -4.84
C VAL A 197 15.57 -4.39 -4.69
N THR A 198 15.94 -3.49 -5.59
CA THR A 198 15.35 -2.14 -5.66
C THR A 198 14.93 -1.81 -7.08
N VAL A 199 13.99 -0.87 -7.23
CA VAL A 199 13.73 -0.21 -8.51
C VAL A 199 14.74 0.91 -8.72
N LYS A 200 14.83 1.46 -9.93
CA LYS A 200 15.67 2.63 -10.21
C LYS A 200 15.33 3.79 -9.27
N GLN A 201 16.33 4.30 -8.58
CA GLN A 201 16.18 5.38 -7.61
C GLN A 201 16.78 6.69 -8.14
N GLN A 202 16.50 7.80 -7.45
CA GLN A 202 17.27 9.03 -7.66
C GLN A 202 18.69 8.86 -7.07
N PRO A 203 19.71 9.54 -7.63
CA PRO A 203 21.11 9.30 -7.26
C PRO A 203 21.40 9.39 -5.76
N GLU A 204 20.76 10.32 -5.06
CA GLU A 204 20.94 10.49 -3.61
C GLU A 204 20.44 9.26 -2.82
N ALA A 205 19.27 8.74 -3.16
CA ALA A 205 18.71 7.55 -2.52
C ALA A 205 19.47 6.28 -2.92
N GLU A 206 19.90 6.17 -4.18
CA GLU A 206 20.68 5.04 -4.68
C GLU A 206 22.02 4.94 -3.95
N ALA A 207 22.74 6.06 -3.77
CA ALA A 207 24.02 6.07 -3.07
C ALA A 207 23.89 5.55 -1.62
N VAL A 208 22.82 5.91 -0.93
CA VAL A 208 22.54 5.41 0.42
C VAL A 208 22.27 3.91 0.41
N ILE A 209 21.42 3.42 -0.50
CA ILE A 209 21.08 1.99 -0.57
C ILE A 209 22.33 1.16 -0.87
N ARG A 210 23.17 1.59 -1.81
CA ARG A 210 24.44 0.92 -2.15
C ARG A 210 25.36 0.82 -0.94
N ARG A 211 25.54 1.93 -0.21
CA ARG A 211 26.34 1.95 1.01
C ARG A 211 25.81 0.97 2.07
N VAL A 212 24.50 0.97 2.32
CA VAL A 212 23.90 0.03 3.29
C VAL A 212 24.07 -1.43 2.84
N CYS A 213 23.96 -1.71 1.54
CA CYS A 213 24.21 -3.04 1.00
C CYS A 213 25.66 -3.49 1.25
N GLU A 214 26.64 -2.59 1.02
CA GLU A 214 28.04 -2.86 1.31
C GLU A 214 28.28 -3.12 2.81
N GLU A 215 27.71 -2.28 3.70
CA GLU A 215 27.80 -2.43 5.15
C GLU A 215 27.21 -3.73 5.66
N GLN A 216 26.11 -4.22 5.04
CA GLN A 216 25.44 -5.47 5.39
C GLN A 216 25.98 -6.69 4.62
N ASN A 217 26.95 -6.51 3.71
CA ASN A 217 27.47 -7.53 2.81
C ASN A 217 26.37 -8.22 1.98
N VAL A 218 25.44 -7.42 1.45
CA VAL A 218 24.31 -7.86 0.62
C VAL A 218 24.48 -7.33 -0.80
N PRO A 219 24.34 -8.15 -1.85
CA PRO A 219 24.41 -7.68 -3.23
C PRO A 219 23.36 -6.61 -3.52
N TYR A 220 23.77 -5.50 -4.17
CA TYR A 220 22.83 -4.51 -4.70
C TYR A 220 22.28 -5.01 -6.02
N GLU A 221 20.97 -5.18 -6.10
CA GLU A 221 20.29 -5.60 -7.31
C GLU A 221 19.20 -4.60 -7.71
N GLU A 222 19.27 -4.12 -8.96
CA GLU A 222 18.25 -3.24 -9.52
C GLU A 222 17.34 -4.00 -10.48
N ALA A 223 16.04 -3.87 -10.27
CA ALA A 223 15.03 -4.32 -11.21
C ALA A 223 14.95 -3.31 -12.36
N ASP A 224 15.63 -3.61 -13.46
CA ASP A 224 15.73 -2.74 -14.62
C ASP A 224 14.38 -2.65 -15.36
N ARG A 225 13.69 -1.53 -15.18
CA ARG A 225 12.41 -1.22 -15.82
C ARG A 225 12.51 -1.10 -17.34
N ASP A 226 13.68 -0.74 -17.85
CA ASP A 226 13.92 -0.53 -19.27
C ASP A 226 14.14 -1.87 -19.99
N SER A 227 14.37 -2.98 -19.25
CA SER A 227 14.36 -4.35 -19.77
C SER A 227 12.97 -4.88 -20.12
N ALA A 228 11.88 -4.13 -19.86
CA ALA A 228 10.52 -4.50 -20.19
C ALA A 228 9.90 -3.56 -21.24
N GLU A 229 9.57 -4.13 -22.38
CA GLU A 229 8.91 -3.45 -23.50
C GLU A 229 7.39 -3.62 -23.42
N VAL A 230 6.64 -2.50 -23.37
CA VAL A 230 5.17 -2.53 -23.41
C VAL A 230 4.69 -2.78 -24.83
N LEU A 231 3.95 -3.86 -25.03
CA LEU A 231 3.31 -4.22 -26.29
C LEU A 231 1.91 -3.62 -26.40
N GLU A 232 1.12 -3.73 -25.33
CA GLU A 232 -0.26 -3.26 -25.27
C GLU A 232 -0.53 -2.65 -23.89
N ALA A 233 -1.36 -1.61 -23.85
CA ALA A 233 -1.83 -1.04 -22.59
C ALA A 233 -3.24 -0.47 -22.75
N SER A 234 -4.09 -0.80 -21.77
CA SER A 234 -5.47 -0.34 -21.66
C SER A 234 -5.82 -0.04 -20.22
N ILE A 235 -7.01 0.54 -19.99
CA ILE A 235 -7.55 0.77 -18.66
C ILE A 235 -7.84 -0.53 -17.88
N THR A 236 -7.81 -1.69 -18.53
CA THR A 236 -8.04 -3.01 -17.93
C THR A 236 -6.75 -3.82 -17.73
N GLY A 237 -5.59 -3.27 -18.12
CA GLY A 237 -4.31 -3.93 -17.91
C GLY A 237 -3.27 -3.64 -18.99
N GLN A 238 -2.14 -4.31 -18.88
CA GLN A 238 -1.01 -4.13 -19.79
C GLN A 238 -0.41 -5.48 -20.20
N ILE A 239 0.19 -5.53 -21.39
CA ILE A 239 0.97 -6.66 -21.89
C ILE A 239 2.37 -6.13 -22.21
N PHE A 240 3.41 -6.82 -21.72
CA PHE A 240 4.80 -6.44 -21.94
C PHE A 240 5.70 -7.67 -22.11
N LEU A 241 6.85 -7.45 -22.74
CA LEU A 241 7.96 -8.42 -22.79
C LEU A 241 8.93 -8.10 -21.65
N TYR A 242 9.40 -9.12 -20.95
CA TYR A 242 10.48 -9.04 -19.99
C TYR A 242 11.41 -10.23 -20.18
N LYS A 243 12.70 -9.97 -20.48
CA LYS A 243 13.71 -11.01 -20.79
C LYS A 243 13.25 -12.02 -21.89
N GLY A 244 12.54 -11.50 -22.89
CA GLY A 244 12.03 -12.32 -24.03
C GLY A 244 10.72 -13.06 -23.75
N GLU A 245 10.20 -13.04 -22.52
CA GLU A 245 8.95 -13.68 -22.14
C GLU A 245 7.80 -12.66 -22.06
N LYS A 246 6.61 -13.08 -22.53
CA LYS A 246 5.41 -12.23 -22.54
C LYS A 246 4.65 -12.34 -21.23
N TYR A 247 4.37 -11.19 -20.60
CA TYR A 247 3.58 -11.09 -19.38
C TYR A 247 2.35 -10.21 -19.59
N ALA A 248 1.25 -10.56 -18.95
CA ALA A 248 0.06 -9.74 -18.84
C ALA A 248 -0.18 -9.37 -17.37
N ILE A 249 -0.59 -8.14 -17.12
CA ILE A 249 -1.02 -7.64 -15.79
C ILE A 249 -2.39 -6.99 -15.89
N SER A 250 -3.24 -7.20 -14.89
CA SER A 250 -4.59 -6.62 -14.80
C SER A 250 -4.60 -5.23 -14.17
N LEU A 251 -3.48 -4.79 -13.59
CA LEU A 251 -3.37 -3.46 -13.00
C LEU A 251 -3.00 -2.44 -14.09
N ALA A 252 -3.85 -1.44 -14.29
CA ALA A 252 -3.78 -0.55 -15.45
C ALA A 252 -2.80 0.62 -15.32
N GLY A 253 -2.60 1.17 -14.12
CA GLY A 253 -1.78 2.37 -13.91
C GLY A 253 -0.45 2.33 -14.65
N ALA A 254 -0.04 3.43 -15.28
CA ALA A 254 1.17 3.49 -16.12
C ALA A 254 2.46 3.01 -15.42
N TYR A 255 2.50 3.12 -14.09
CA TYR A 255 3.59 2.69 -13.21
C TYR A 255 3.57 1.20 -12.85
N GLN A 256 2.51 0.46 -13.18
CA GLN A 256 2.35 -0.93 -12.75
C GLN A 256 3.30 -1.89 -13.46
N LYS A 257 3.74 -1.57 -14.68
CA LYS A 257 4.81 -2.33 -15.35
C LYS A 257 6.08 -2.35 -14.49
N GLU A 258 6.49 -1.21 -13.93
CA GLU A 258 7.69 -1.11 -13.10
C GLU A 258 7.56 -1.96 -11.82
N ASN A 259 6.38 -1.91 -11.17
CA ASN A 259 6.09 -2.75 -10.02
C ASN A 259 6.10 -4.26 -10.37
N ALA A 260 5.58 -4.62 -11.54
CA ALA A 260 5.60 -6.00 -12.03
C ALA A 260 7.02 -6.49 -12.32
N VAL A 261 7.88 -5.66 -12.92
CA VAL A 261 9.30 -5.98 -13.16
C VAL A 261 10.04 -6.18 -11.85
N ALA A 262 9.79 -5.33 -10.84
CA ALA A 262 10.35 -5.51 -9.51
C ALA A 262 9.92 -6.84 -8.86
N ALA A 263 8.64 -7.20 -8.99
CA ALA A 263 8.13 -8.48 -8.50
C ALA A 263 8.72 -9.67 -9.27
N LEU A 264 8.89 -9.58 -10.61
CA LEU A 264 9.52 -10.63 -11.40
C LEU A 264 10.98 -10.84 -11.01
N ARG A 265 11.74 -9.74 -10.80
CA ARG A 265 13.13 -9.86 -10.31
C ARG A 265 13.19 -10.47 -8.92
N ALA A 266 12.28 -10.08 -8.03
CA ALA A 266 12.15 -10.69 -6.70
C ALA A 266 11.84 -12.19 -6.77
N LEU A 267 10.93 -12.63 -7.67
CA LEU A 267 10.64 -14.06 -7.88
C LEU A 267 11.86 -14.84 -8.42
N GLU A 268 12.68 -14.22 -9.29
CA GLU A 268 13.93 -14.84 -9.75
C GLU A 268 14.89 -15.11 -8.58
N ILE A 269 15.07 -14.13 -7.68
CA ILE A 269 15.90 -14.29 -6.49
C ILE A 269 15.31 -15.36 -5.55
N LEU A 270 14.00 -15.32 -5.31
CA LEU A 270 13.31 -16.30 -4.46
C LEU A 270 13.43 -17.71 -4.99
N ASN A 271 13.47 -17.93 -6.32
CA ASN A 271 13.76 -19.24 -6.90
C ASN A 271 15.09 -19.82 -6.41
N GLU A 272 16.12 -18.97 -6.32
CA GLU A 272 17.46 -19.36 -5.83
C GLU A 272 17.45 -19.58 -4.31
N GLN A 273 16.52 -18.98 -3.61
CA GLN A 273 16.36 -19.07 -2.14
C GLN A 273 15.43 -20.21 -1.68
N GLY A 274 15.06 -21.14 -2.59
CA GLY A 274 14.25 -22.31 -2.22
C GLY A 274 12.74 -22.10 -2.39
N TYR A 275 12.30 -21.03 -3.07
CA TYR A 275 10.90 -20.78 -3.40
C TYR A 275 10.69 -20.77 -4.92
N PRO A 276 10.97 -21.90 -5.64
CA PRO A 276 10.88 -21.94 -7.10
C PRO A 276 9.45 -21.72 -7.62
N THR A 277 9.38 -20.94 -8.68
CA THR A 277 8.16 -20.72 -9.48
C THR A 277 8.46 -20.96 -10.95
N THR A 278 7.57 -21.63 -11.66
CA THR A 278 7.66 -21.81 -13.11
C THR A 278 7.28 -20.52 -13.85
N LEU A 279 7.67 -20.41 -15.12
CA LEU A 279 7.25 -19.31 -15.99
C LEU A 279 5.72 -19.16 -16.01
N VAL A 280 4.99 -20.26 -16.19
CA VAL A 280 3.51 -20.26 -16.23
C VAL A 280 2.91 -19.74 -14.92
N GLN A 281 3.43 -20.19 -13.78
CA GLN A 281 2.96 -19.71 -12.46
C GLN A 281 3.18 -18.21 -12.28
N ARG A 282 4.32 -17.68 -12.75
CA ARG A 282 4.59 -16.22 -12.73
C ARG A 282 3.64 -15.46 -13.67
N GLN A 283 3.46 -15.93 -14.90
CA GLN A 283 2.55 -15.33 -15.88
C GLN A 283 1.10 -15.30 -15.37
N ASP A 284 0.60 -16.42 -14.88
CA ASP A 284 -0.75 -16.54 -14.32
C ASP A 284 -0.93 -15.73 -13.05
N GLY A 285 0.09 -15.72 -12.18
CA GLY A 285 0.09 -14.94 -10.95
C GLY A 285 -0.05 -13.45 -11.25
N LEU A 286 0.80 -12.90 -12.12
CA LEU A 286 0.75 -11.48 -12.48
C LEU A 286 -0.58 -11.11 -13.15
N LYS A 287 -1.08 -11.96 -14.07
CA LYS A 287 -2.35 -11.75 -14.76
C LYS A 287 -3.55 -11.73 -13.83
N ARG A 288 -3.58 -12.59 -12.81
CA ARG A 288 -4.70 -12.69 -11.85
C ARG A 288 -4.62 -11.66 -10.71
N THR A 289 -3.51 -10.92 -10.61
CA THR A 289 -3.32 -9.97 -9.51
C THR A 289 -4.37 -8.88 -9.56
N THR A 290 -5.06 -8.68 -8.47
CA THR A 290 -5.95 -7.56 -8.22
C THR A 290 -5.41 -6.72 -7.06
N TRP A 291 -5.52 -5.40 -7.16
CA TRP A 291 -5.09 -4.51 -6.10
C TRP A 291 -6.00 -3.29 -5.98
N PRO A 292 -6.87 -3.24 -4.98
CA PRO A 292 -7.84 -2.17 -4.81
C PRO A 292 -7.19 -0.78 -4.70
N GLY A 293 -7.86 0.23 -5.27
CA GLY A 293 -7.47 1.63 -5.12
C GLY A 293 -6.13 2.00 -5.78
N ARG A 294 -5.71 1.27 -6.82
CA ARG A 294 -4.53 1.57 -7.62
C ARG A 294 -4.87 1.65 -9.09
N PHE A 295 -5.39 2.80 -9.50
CA PHE A 295 -5.91 3.09 -10.83
C PHE A 295 -6.89 2.01 -11.29
N ALA A 296 -7.86 1.71 -10.43
CA ALA A 296 -8.80 0.62 -10.61
C ALA A 296 -10.12 1.12 -11.22
N LEU A 297 -10.56 0.48 -12.30
CA LEU A 297 -11.84 0.72 -12.95
C LEU A 297 -12.96 0.04 -12.14
N LEU A 298 -13.94 0.82 -11.67
CA LEU A 298 -15.09 0.35 -10.88
C LEU A 298 -16.41 0.32 -11.68
N GLY A 299 -16.48 1.02 -12.79
CA GLY A 299 -17.67 1.12 -13.62
C GLY A 299 -17.32 1.64 -15.00
N THR A 300 -18.24 1.45 -15.95
CA THR A 300 -18.15 1.91 -17.33
C THR A 300 -19.40 2.71 -17.67
N GLU A 301 -19.30 3.63 -18.63
CA GLU A 301 -20.42 4.47 -19.12
C GLU A 301 -21.08 5.37 -18.05
N PRO A 302 -20.36 6.30 -17.39
CA PRO A 302 -18.96 6.71 -17.59
C PRO A 302 -17.92 5.79 -16.95
N ASP A 303 -16.67 5.83 -17.45
CA ASP A 303 -15.56 5.15 -16.79
C ASP A 303 -15.36 5.74 -15.39
N PHE A 304 -15.47 4.92 -14.35
CA PHE A 304 -15.24 5.35 -12.97
C PHE A 304 -13.95 4.70 -12.45
N VAL A 305 -12.94 5.53 -12.21
CA VAL A 305 -11.60 5.09 -11.77
C VAL A 305 -11.33 5.56 -10.35
N VAL A 306 -10.69 4.70 -9.54
CA VAL A 306 -10.23 5.05 -8.20
C VAL A 306 -8.73 4.88 -8.07
N ASP A 307 -8.07 5.81 -7.39
CA ASP A 307 -6.62 5.76 -7.12
C ASP A 307 -6.28 6.29 -5.73
N GLY A 308 -5.29 5.69 -5.08
CA GLY A 308 -4.82 6.10 -3.77
C GLY A 308 -3.77 7.22 -3.78
N ALA A 309 -3.56 7.94 -4.87
CA ALA A 309 -2.58 9.01 -4.99
C ALA A 309 -2.84 10.12 -3.96
N HIS A 310 -1.87 10.35 -3.06
CA HIS A 310 -1.99 11.29 -1.95
C HIS A 310 -0.70 12.05 -1.64
N ASN A 311 0.35 11.86 -2.42
CA ASN A 311 1.61 12.58 -2.34
C ASN A 311 2.05 13.05 -3.74
N PRO A 312 2.99 14.00 -3.86
CA PRO A 312 3.37 14.57 -5.14
C PRO A 312 3.88 13.54 -6.17
N ALA A 313 4.63 12.52 -5.74
CA ALA A 313 5.14 11.49 -6.65
C ALA A 313 4.01 10.58 -7.15
N ALA A 314 3.04 10.22 -6.29
CA ALA A 314 1.85 9.48 -6.72
C ALA A 314 0.96 10.32 -7.64
N ALA A 315 0.88 11.64 -7.43
CA ALA A 315 0.17 12.55 -8.33
C ALA A 315 0.79 12.59 -9.74
N ASP A 316 2.14 12.54 -9.84
CA ASP A 316 2.82 12.41 -11.14
C ASP A 316 2.45 11.09 -11.85
N MET A 317 2.40 9.98 -11.10
CA MET A 317 2.00 8.66 -11.61
C MET A 317 0.55 8.62 -12.07
N LEU A 318 -0.36 9.25 -11.31
CA LEU A 318 -1.77 9.43 -11.67
C LEU A 318 -1.89 10.27 -12.94
N ALA A 319 -1.23 11.41 -13.01
CA ALA A 319 -1.21 12.30 -14.17
C ALA A 319 -0.70 11.58 -15.44
N ALA A 320 0.37 10.80 -15.33
CA ALA A 320 0.87 9.98 -16.44
C ALA A 320 -0.14 8.92 -16.92
N SER A 321 -0.90 8.34 -15.98
CA SER A 321 -1.96 7.37 -16.31
C SER A 321 -3.15 8.04 -17.00
N ILE A 322 -3.55 9.24 -16.53
CA ILE A 322 -4.61 10.04 -17.16
C ILE A 322 -4.22 10.44 -18.58
N GLU A 323 -3.02 10.96 -18.77
CA GLU A 323 -2.51 11.34 -20.10
C GLU A 323 -2.46 10.16 -21.07
N ARG A 324 -2.14 8.98 -20.55
CA ARG A 324 -2.05 7.75 -21.36
C ARG A 324 -3.40 7.22 -21.81
N TYR A 325 -4.40 7.18 -20.90
CA TYR A 325 -5.65 6.47 -21.14
C TYR A 325 -6.85 7.36 -21.44
N PHE A 326 -6.81 8.63 -20.99
CA PHE A 326 -7.96 9.52 -21.04
C PHE A 326 -7.68 10.86 -21.75
N LYS A 327 -6.62 10.91 -22.55
CA LYS A 327 -6.28 12.11 -23.32
C LYS A 327 -7.47 12.57 -24.16
N GLY A 328 -7.90 13.84 -23.95
CA GLY A 328 -8.98 14.48 -24.68
C GLY A 328 -10.39 14.08 -24.22
N LYS A 329 -10.52 13.25 -23.17
CA LYS A 329 -11.80 13.00 -22.51
C LYS A 329 -12.11 14.10 -21.49
N ARG A 330 -13.38 14.37 -21.27
CA ARG A 330 -13.85 15.20 -20.17
C ARG A 330 -13.73 14.41 -18.86
N ILE A 331 -13.17 15.05 -17.82
CA ILE A 331 -12.85 14.36 -16.56
C ILE A 331 -13.44 15.10 -15.37
N ILE A 332 -14.13 14.38 -14.51
CA ILE A 332 -14.67 14.87 -13.25
C ILE A 332 -13.89 14.22 -12.11
N TYR A 333 -13.33 15.03 -11.20
CA TYR A 333 -12.64 14.52 -10.02
C TYR A 333 -13.54 14.46 -8.80
N ILE A 334 -13.38 13.43 -7.98
CA ILE A 334 -13.78 13.38 -6.57
C ILE A 334 -12.51 13.32 -5.74
N MET A 335 -12.21 14.38 -4.99
CA MET A 335 -10.94 14.54 -4.29
C MET A 335 -11.17 14.66 -2.77
N GLY A 336 -10.43 13.83 -1.99
CA GLY A 336 -10.38 13.92 -0.54
C GLY A 336 -8.94 13.78 -0.02
N MET A 337 -8.45 14.76 0.76
CA MET A 337 -7.03 14.83 1.17
C MET A 337 -6.86 14.94 2.68
N PHE A 338 -5.72 14.49 3.16
CA PHE A 338 -5.29 14.71 4.55
C PHE A 338 -4.45 15.98 4.69
N ARG A 339 -4.63 16.67 5.81
CA ARG A 339 -4.00 17.96 6.16
C ARG A 339 -2.47 17.87 6.25
N ASP A 340 -1.95 16.73 6.68
CA ASP A 340 -0.54 16.44 6.87
C ASP A 340 0.19 16.03 5.57
N LYS A 341 -0.52 15.99 4.43
CA LYS A 341 0.07 15.72 3.12
C LYS A 341 0.32 17.02 2.35
N ASP A 342 1.24 16.98 1.37
CA ASP A 342 1.49 18.10 0.48
C ASP A 342 0.39 18.21 -0.60
N TYR A 343 -0.85 18.41 -0.12
CA TYR A 343 -2.05 18.43 -0.96
C TYR A 343 -2.00 19.54 -2.02
N ARG A 344 -1.37 20.69 -1.74
CA ARG A 344 -1.22 21.78 -2.71
C ARG A 344 -0.41 21.38 -3.94
N LYS A 345 0.69 20.61 -3.74
CA LYS A 345 1.46 20.07 -4.86
C LYS A 345 0.69 18.98 -5.60
N VAL A 346 -0.09 18.14 -4.89
CA VAL A 346 -0.97 17.15 -5.54
C VAL A 346 -1.99 17.83 -6.44
N ILE A 347 -2.70 18.86 -5.93
CA ILE A 347 -3.65 19.66 -6.71
C ILE A 347 -2.98 20.22 -7.97
N ARG A 348 -1.87 20.96 -7.82
CA ARG A 348 -1.15 21.61 -8.93
C ARG A 348 -0.71 20.63 -10.02
N LYS A 349 -0.42 19.38 -9.67
CA LYS A 349 0.01 18.34 -10.63
C LYS A 349 -1.16 17.71 -11.39
N THR A 350 -2.35 17.73 -10.82
CA THR A 350 -3.50 16.98 -11.35
C THR A 350 -4.63 17.87 -11.87
N GLU A 351 -4.79 19.10 -11.38
CA GLU A 351 -5.94 19.98 -11.65
C GLU A 351 -6.19 20.25 -13.15
N LYS A 352 -5.13 20.37 -13.92
CA LYS A 352 -5.21 20.68 -15.36
C LYS A 352 -5.90 19.60 -16.21
N TYR A 353 -6.11 18.41 -15.65
CA TYR A 353 -6.78 17.30 -16.34
C TYR A 353 -8.28 17.24 -16.02
N ALA A 354 -8.73 17.96 -15.00
CA ALA A 354 -10.15 17.97 -14.62
C ALA A 354 -10.91 19.11 -15.30
N ASP A 355 -12.16 18.84 -15.66
CA ASP A 355 -13.14 19.87 -16.05
C ASP A 355 -13.90 20.38 -14.82
N THR A 356 -14.17 19.50 -13.87
CA THR A 356 -14.85 19.81 -12.59
C THR A 356 -14.20 19.02 -11.45
N ILE A 357 -14.04 19.66 -10.30
CA ILE A 357 -13.49 19.00 -9.08
C ILE A 357 -14.52 19.05 -7.96
N LEU A 358 -14.92 17.86 -7.48
CA LEU A 358 -15.81 17.69 -6.34
C LEU A 358 -14.95 17.33 -5.12
N THR A 359 -15.03 18.12 -4.04
CA THR A 359 -14.22 17.91 -2.86
C THR A 359 -15.04 17.26 -1.74
N ILE A 360 -14.43 16.28 -1.05
CA ILE A 360 -15.03 15.54 0.06
C ILE A 360 -14.05 15.43 1.23
N ALA A 361 -14.55 15.06 2.41
CA ALA A 361 -13.72 14.63 3.53
C ALA A 361 -13.65 13.08 3.61
N ALA A 362 -12.51 12.54 4.06
CA ALA A 362 -12.45 11.15 4.46
C ALA A 362 -13.25 10.97 5.77
N PRO A 363 -14.23 10.04 5.84
CA PRO A 363 -15.08 9.87 7.02
C PRO A 363 -14.29 9.55 8.28
N ASP A 364 -14.78 10.03 9.43
CA ASP A 364 -14.29 9.71 10.78
C ASP A 364 -12.78 9.87 10.98
N ASN A 365 -12.13 10.74 10.20
CA ASN A 365 -10.68 10.95 10.29
C ASN A 365 -10.34 12.42 10.60
N PRO A 366 -9.81 12.73 11.81
CA PRO A 366 -9.49 14.11 12.21
C PRO A 366 -8.36 14.75 11.39
N ARG A 367 -7.61 13.96 10.62
CA ARG A 367 -6.57 14.46 9.71
C ARG A 367 -7.13 14.93 8.37
N ALA A 368 -8.38 14.60 8.05
CA ALA A 368 -9.00 15.01 6.79
C ALA A 368 -9.15 16.54 6.73
N LEU A 369 -8.89 17.11 5.56
CA LEU A 369 -9.38 18.44 5.24
C LEU A 369 -10.90 18.38 5.13
N THR A 370 -11.59 19.41 5.61
CA THR A 370 -13.01 19.56 5.31
C THR A 370 -13.21 19.78 3.82
N PRO A 371 -14.39 19.44 3.25
CA PRO A 371 -14.67 19.67 1.84
C PRO A 371 -14.42 21.13 1.44
N GLN A 372 -14.79 22.09 2.30
CA GLN A 372 -14.61 23.51 2.06
C GLN A 372 -13.14 23.94 2.07
N GLU A 373 -12.34 23.49 3.07
CA GLU A 373 -10.90 23.78 3.12
C GLU A 373 -10.16 23.26 1.89
N LEU A 374 -10.54 22.07 1.42
CA LEU A 374 -9.95 21.49 0.22
C LEU A 374 -10.40 22.25 -1.03
N ALA A 375 -11.69 22.63 -1.13
CA ALA A 375 -12.21 23.44 -2.22
C ALA A 375 -11.51 24.80 -2.30
N ASP A 376 -11.26 25.46 -1.17
CA ASP A 376 -10.55 26.74 -1.12
C ASP A 376 -9.11 26.61 -1.64
N ALA A 377 -8.43 25.52 -1.29
CA ALA A 377 -7.11 25.23 -1.82
C ALA A 377 -7.12 24.92 -3.33
N VAL A 378 -8.16 24.23 -3.82
CA VAL A 378 -8.32 23.94 -5.26
C VAL A 378 -8.60 25.22 -6.05
N ARG A 379 -9.39 26.17 -5.52
CA ARG A 379 -9.72 27.45 -6.18
C ARG A 379 -8.51 28.31 -6.51
N GLU A 380 -7.38 28.09 -5.86
CA GLU A 380 -6.12 28.75 -6.21
C GLU A 380 -5.60 28.34 -7.61
N PHE A 381 -6.07 27.21 -8.15
CA PHE A 381 -5.56 26.60 -9.38
C PHE A 381 -6.66 26.27 -10.39
N HIS A 382 -7.88 25.97 -9.93
CA HIS A 382 -9.00 25.51 -10.76
C HIS A 382 -10.31 26.22 -10.38
N SER A 383 -11.07 26.73 -11.35
CA SER A 383 -12.26 27.56 -11.10
C SER A 383 -13.55 26.78 -10.80
N ASP A 384 -13.77 25.62 -11.45
CA ASP A 384 -14.99 24.80 -11.23
C ASP A 384 -14.73 23.77 -10.15
N VAL A 385 -14.94 24.18 -8.89
CA VAL A 385 -14.81 23.32 -7.72
C VAL A 385 -16.03 23.44 -6.82
N ARG A 386 -16.55 22.27 -6.34
CA ARG A 386 -17.76 22.17 -5.53
C ARG A 386 -17.53 21.28 -4.32
N PRO A 387 -17.72 21.79 -3.08
CA PRO A 387 -17.62 21.00 -1.86
C PRO A 387 -18.90 20.19 -1.61
N PHE A 388 -18.73 18.95 -1.09
CA PHE A 388 -19.83 18.05 -0.72
C PHE A 388 -19.62 17.48 0.69
N ASP A 389 -20.66 17.50 1.51
CA ASP A 389 -20.61 17.07 2.91
C ASP A 389 -20.49 15.55 3.08
N ASN A 390 -20.85 14.77 2.06
CA ASN A 390 -20.75 13.32 2.08
C ASN A 390 -20.39 12.74 0.69
N ILE A 391 -19.93 11.50 0.71
CA ILE A 391 -19.46 10.80 -0.49
C ILE A 391 -20.61 10.50 -1.45
N GLU A 392 -21.79 10.12 -0.92
CA GLU A 392 -22.98 9.77 -1.72
C GLU A 392 -23.41 10.93 -2.61
N SER A 393 -23.47 12.14 -2.05
CA SER A 393 -23.87 13.35 -2.79
C SER A 393 -22.82 13.71 -3.85
N ALA A 394 -21.53 13.56 -3.56
CA ALA A 394 -20.47 13.81 -4.52
C ALA A 394 -20.51 12.80 -5.68
N VAL A 395 -20.74 11.52 -5.39
CA VAL A 395 -20.89 10.47 -6.41
C VAL A 395 -22.12 10.73 -7.27
N ALA A 396 -23.26 11.07 -6.66
CA ALA A 396 -24.48 11.39 -7.40
C ALA A 396 -24.29 12.58 -8.34
N GLU A 397 -23.65 13.67 -7.88
CA GLU A 397 -23.33 14.83 -8.71
C GLU A 397 -22.32 14.47 -9.83
N ALA A 398 -21.32 13.65 -9.55
CA ALA A 398 -20.36 13.21 -10.57
C ALA A 398 -21.07 12.46 -11.71
N TYR A 399 -21.98 11.53 -11.39
CA TYR A 399 -22.78 10.83 -12.40
C TYR A 399 -23.78 11.75 -13.12
N HIS A 400 -24.33 12.76 -12.43
CA HIS A 400 -25.22 13.75 -13.05
C HIS A 400 -24.49 14.61 -14.08
N LEU A 401 -23.24 14.97 -13.79
CA LEU A 401 -22.40 15.80 -14.67
C LEU A 401 -21.80 15.01 -15.84
N ALA A 402 -21.53 13.74 -15.66
CA ALA A 402 -20.82 12.90 -16.62
C ALA A 402 -21.76 12.38 -17.71
N GLY A 403 -21.34 12.50 -18.97
CA GLY A 403 -21.88 11.72 -20.08
C GLY A 403 -21.23 10.33 -20.15
N LYS A 404 -21.77 9.43 -20.97
CA LYS A 404 -21.31 8.04 -21.11
C LYS A 404 -19.83 7.91 -21.50
N GLU A 405 -19.29 8.85 -22.27
CA GLU A 405 -17.92 8.83 -22.75
C GLU A 405 -16.93 9.55 -21.82
N ASP A 406 -17.45 10.21 -20.76
CA ASP A 406 -16.67 10.95 -19.79
C ASP A 406 -16.01 10.01 -18.78
N VAL A 407 -15.15 10.56 -17.94
CA VAL A 407 -14.40 9.82 -16.93
C VAL A 407 -14.59 10.47 -15.55
N ILE A 408 -14.88 9.67 -14.56
CA ILE A 408 -14.87 10.08 -13.15
C ILE A 408 -13.64 9.47 -12.49
N ILE A 409 -12.83 10.29 -11.81
CA ILE A 409 -11.64 9.81 -11.10
C ILE A 409 -11.70 10.24 -9.64
N ALA A 410 -11.75 9.26 -8.72
CA ALA A 410 -11.72 9.52 -7.28
C ALA A 410 -10.34 9.20 -6.71
N PHE A 411 -9.71 10.19 -6.02
CA PHE A 411 -8.36 10.02 -5.46
C PHE A 411 -8.08 10.99 -4.29
N GLY A 412 -6.90 10.85 -3.69
CA GLY A 412 -6.36 11.73 -2.64
C GLY A 412 -6.18 11.03 -1.29
N SER A 413 -6.90 9.95 -1.01
CA SER A 413 -6.68 9.09 0.16
C SER A 413 -7.32 7.72 -0.04
N LEU A 414 -6.65 6.67 0.43
CA LEU A 414 -7.25 5.33 0.49
C LEU A 414 -8.40 5.24 1.52
N ALA A 415 -8.44 6.15 2.48
CA ALA A 415 -9.35 6.06 3.63
C ALA A 415 -10.84 6.17 3.28
N PHE A 416 -11.20 6.78 2.16
CA PHE A 416 -12.60 6.88 1.73
C PHE A 416 -12.94 5.95 0.54
N LEU A 417 -11.95 5.31 -0.09
CA LEU A 417 -12.19 4.50 -1.29
C LEU A 417 -13.04 3.26 -1.03
N GLY A 418 -13.00 2.73 0.19
CA GLY A 418 -13.85 1.61 0.59
C GLY A 418 -15.33 1.98 0.52
N ASP A 419 -15.73 3.04 1.22
CA ASP A 419 -17.10 3.55 1.26
C ASP A 419 -17.57 3.99 -0.13
N LEU A 420 -16.72 4.71 -0.85
CA LEU A 420 -16.99 5.14 -2.22
C LEU A 420 -17.22 3.94 -3.16
N THR A 421 -16.43 2.89 -3.06
CA THR A 421 -16.61 1.67 -3.87
C THR A 421 -17.94 0.98 -3.58
N GLU A 422 -18.35 0.93 -2.30
CA GLU A 422 -19.64 0.35 -1.92
C GLU A 422 -20.82 1.14 -2.50
N ILE A 423 -20.74 2.49 -2.47
CA ILE A 423 -21.75 3.38 -3.06
C ILE A 423 -21.85 3.15 -4.58
N ILE A 424 -20.71 3.09 -5.28
CA ILE A 424 -20.69 2.85 -6.74
C ILE A 424 -21.27 1.48 -7.09
N ARG A 425 -20.95 0.43 -6.33
CA ARG A 425 -21.51 -0.91 -6.55
C ARG A 425 -23.04 -0.93 -6.39
N LYS A 426 -23.58 -0.22 -5.39
CA LYS A 426 -25.02 -0.07 -5.20
C LYS A 426 -25.66 0.69 -6.36
N HIS A 427 -25.01 1.75 -6.85
CA HIS A 427 -25.48 2.53 -7.99
C HIS A 427 -25.53 1.67 -9.28
N ASN A 428 -24.47 0.91 -9.57
CA ASN A 428 -24.38 0.08 -10.75
C ASN A 428 -25.27 -1.21 -10.66
N GLY A 429 -25.47 -1.77 -9.46
CA GLY A 429 -26.32 -2.95 -9.22
C GLY A 429 -27.82 -2.66 -9.17
N GLY A 430 -28.21 -1.40 -8.95
CA GLY A 430 -29.60 -0.96 -9.02
C GLY A 430 -30.12 -0.71 -10.46
N ASN A 431 -29.24 -0.78 -11.44
CA ASN A 431 -29.53 -0.57 -12.86
C ASN A 431 -29.48 -1.87 -13.70
N GLN A 432 -29.47 -3.07 -13.05
CA GLN A 432 -29.58 -4.38 -13.72
C GLN A 432 -30.93 -5.03 -13.47
#